data_dd31bf67566892e1c893dd6083ac2f48
#
_entry.id   dd31bf67566892e1c893dd6083ac2f48
#
_cell.length_a   1.000
_cell.length_b   1.000
_cell.length_c   1.000
_cell.angle_alpha   90.00
_cell.angle_beta   90.00
_cell.angle_gamma   90.00
#
_symmetry.space_group_name_H-M   'P 1'
#
loop_
_entity.id
_entity.type
_entity.pdbx_description
1 polymer ?
#
loop_
_entity_poly.entity_id
_entity_poly.type
_entity_poly.pdbx_seq_one_letter_code
_entity_poly.pdbx_strand_id
1 'polypeptide(L)'
;MLPLMKVNEKLDCNYITATERYSRASARYTEASLVKKLEELGIGRPSTYAPTISTIINRKYVEKGNLEGQERKYAQLVLQSGKLTEKILKENTGSDKGKLVPTDIGTIVTDFLVKNFGTILDYNFTAKVEQDFDEIAEGNVNWTKMMQEFYDKFHPSVKEVEEHAERESGERILGIHPESGKPISVRLGKFGPMAQIGAPDDEE
;
A
#
# COMPACT_ATOMS: atom_id res chain seq x y z
N MET A 1 -3.78 -39.26 14.63
CA MET A 1 -5.10 -39.91 14.51
C MET A 1 -5.85 -39.60 15.80
N LEU A 2 -7.07 -39.08 15.72
CA LEU A 2 -7.89 -38.85 16.92
C LEU A 2 -8.40 -40.19 17.47
N PRO A 3 -8.49 -40.37 18.81
CA PRO A 3 -9.07 -41.56 19.40
C PRO A 3 -10.54 -41.71 19.02
N LEU A 4 -11.04 -42.93 19.01
CA LEU A 4 -12.46 -43.23 18.84
C LEU A 4 -13.23 -42.73 20.06
N MET A 5 -14.15 -41.81 19.86
CA MET A 5 -14.99 -41.23 20.90
C MET A 5 -16.46 -41.58 20.64
N LYS A 6 -17.22 -41.73 21.71
CA LYS A 6 -18.66 -42.02 21.66
C LYS A 6 -19.46 -40.75 21.97
N VAL A 7 -20.64 -40.63 21.40
CA VAL A 7 -21.57 -39.56 21.74
C VAL A 7 -21.92 -39.61 23.22
N ASN A 8 -21.84 -38.47 23.93
CA ASN A 8 -22.04 -38.31 25.37
C ASN A 8 -20.96 -38.97 26.27
N GLU A 9 -19.81 -39.32 25.71
CA GLU A 9 -18.65 -39.72 26.48
C GLU A 9 -18.12 -38.56 27.32
N LYS A 10 -17.88 -38.77 28.62
CA LYS A 10 -17.27 -37.75 29.48
C LYS A 10 -15.77 -37.82 29.31
N LEU A 11 -15.19 -36.66 29.04
CA LEU A 11 -13.74 -36.46 28.87
C LEU A 11 -13.19 -35.68 30.06
N ASP A 12 -12.01 -36.06 30.51
CA ASP A 12 -11.28 -35.30 31.51
C ASP A 12 -10.59 -34.12 30.87
N CYS A 13 -10.83 -32.93 31.40
CA CYS A 13 -10.23 -31.69 30.90
C CYS A 13 -8.96 -31.38 31.71
N ASN A 14 -7.79 -31.47 31.09
CA ASN A 14 -6.53 -31.18 31.75
C ASN A 14 -6.34 -29.69 31.99
N TYR A 15 -6.65 -28.87 30.98
CA TYR A 15 -6.61 -27.42 31.09
C TYR A 15 -7.43 -26.77 29.95
N ILE A 16 -7.84 -25.53 30.18
CA ILE A 16 -8.46 -24.68 29.18
C ILE A 16 -7.64 -23.42 29.10
N THR A 17 -7.30 -22.97 27.88
CA THR A 17 -6.63 -21.69 27.64
C THR A 17 -7.53 -20.75 26.85
N ALA A 18 -7.66 -19.51 27.33
CA ALA A 18 -8.22 -18.40 26.57
C ALA A 18 -7.09 -17.42 26.27
N THR A 19 -6.84 -17.17 24.99
CA THR A 19 -5.73 -16.33 24.54
C THR A 19 -6.29 -15.12 23.79
N GLU A 20 -5.92 -13.93 24.26
CA GLU A 20 -6.22 -12.68 23.55
C GLU A 20 -5.59 -12.71 22.16
N ARG A 21 -6.38 -12.34 21.15
CA ARG A 21 -5.93 -12.26 19.76
C ARG A 21 -6.36 -10.95 19.13
N TYR A 22 -5.57 -10.50 18.20
CA TYR A 22 -5.83 -9.28 17.45
C TYR A 22 -5.93 -9.60 15.96
N SER A 23 -6.79 -8.88 15.26
CA SER A 23 -6.78 -8.91 13.80
C SER A 23 -5.42 -8.44 13.28
N ARG A 24 -4.93 -9.10 12.24
CA ARG A 24 -3.68 -8.71 11.59
C ARG A 24 -4.00 -7.88 10.35
N ALA A 25 -3.27 -6.79 10.16
CA ALA A 25 -3.26 -6.11 8.88
C ALA A 25 -2.75 -7.05 7.79
N SER A 26 -3.21 -6.84 6.55
CA SER A 26 -2.69 -7.57 5.40
C SER A 26 -1.18 -7.33 5.27
N ALA A 27 -0.42 -8.39 5.00
CA ALA A 27 1.00 -8.28 4.74
C ALA A 27 1.26 -7.44 3.47
N ARG A 28 2.37 -6.70 3.43
CA ARG A 28 2.82 -6.04 2.20
C ARG A 28 3.14 -7.06 1.11
N TYR A 29 3.10 -6.63 -0.13
CA TYR A 29 3.34 -7.51 -1.26
C TYR A 29 4.82 -7.91 -1.39
N THR A 30 5.05 -9.14 -1.82
CA THR A 30 6.26 -9.53 -2.55
C THR A 30 6.00 -9.33 -4.05
N GLU A 31 7.01 -9.39 -4.89
CA GLU A 31 6.80 -9.35 -6.36
C GLU A 31 5.79 -10.42 -6.81
N ALA A 32 5.95 -11.66 -6.33
CA ALA A 32 5.04 -12.76 -6.69
C ALA A 32 3.60 -12.53 -6.23
N SER A 33 3.40 -12.03 -4.99
CA SER A 33 2.05 -11.76 -4.49
C SER A 33 1.42 -10.52 -5.14
N LEU A 34 2.24 -9.57 -5.61
CA LEU A 34 1.77 -8.43 -6.41
C LEU A 34 1.31 -8.89 -7.80
N VAL A 35 2.09 -9.76 -8.49
CA VAL A 35 1.67 -10.37 -9.76
C VAL A 35 0.33 -11.07 -9.61
N LYS A 36 0.20 -11.92 -8.59
CA LYS A 36 -1.07 -12.60 -8.30
C LYS A 36 -2.22 -11.60 -8.10
N LYS A 37 -1.97 -10.49 -7.38
CA LYS A 37 -3.00 -9.48 -7.15
C LYS A 37 -3.39 -8.73 -8.43
N LEU A 38 -2.43 -8.41 -9.29
CA LEU A 38 -2.68 -7.80 -10.59
C LEU A 38 -3.52 -8.74 -11.48
N GLU A 39 -3.19 -10.04 -11.49
CA GLU A 39 -3.96 -11.07 -12.20
C GLU A 39 -5.40 -11.18 -11.68
N GLU A 40 -5.59 -11.24 -10.35
CA GLU A 40 -6.92 -11.26 -9.72
C GLU A 40 -7.77 -10.04 -10.08
N LEU A 41 -7.14 -8.89 -10.30
CA LEU A 41 -7.80 -7.63 -10.67
C LEU A 41 -7.95 -7.45 -12.19
N GLY A 42 -7.42 -8.35 -13.01
CA GLY A 42 -7.40 -8.22 -14.47
C GLY A 42 -6.51 -7.08 -14.99
N ILE A 43 -5.52 -6.64 -14.19
CA ILE A 43 -4.63 -5.53 -14.51
C ILE A 43 -3.34 -6.08 -15.13
N GLY A 44 -3.11 -5.79 -16.41
CA GLY A 44 -1.94 -6.29 -17.16
C GLY A 44 -2.11 -7.71 -17.68
N ARG A 45 -1.04 -8.23 -18.25
CA ARG A 45 -0.93 -9.56 -18.84
C ARG A 45 0.40 -10.22 -18.43
N PRO A 46 0.58 -11.51 -18.58
CA PRO A 46 1.84 -12.20 -18.23
C PRO A 46 3.08 -11.53 -18.78
N SER A 47 3.03 -10.96 -19.97
CA SER A 47 4.12 -10.24 -20.61
C SER A 47 4.45 -8.88 -19.98
N THR A 48 3.53 -8.27 -19.25
CA THR A 48 3.67 -6.91 -18.70
C THR A 48 3.93 -6.87 -17.19
N TYR A 49 3.62 -7.93 -16.44
CA TYR A 49 3.79 -7.92 -14.98
C TYR A 49 5.22 -7.65 -14.53
N ALA A 50 6.18 -8.43 -15.02
CA ALA A 50 7.59 -8.28 -14.63
C ALA A 50 8.19 -6.93 -15.06
N PRO A 51 7.99 -6.45 -16.31
CA PRO A 51 8.43 -5.12 -16.74
C PRO A 51 7.84 -3.98 -15.89
N THR A 52 6.55 -4.05 -15.54
CA THR A 52 5.90 -3.04 -14.71
C THR A 52 6.52 -2.99 -13.31
N ILE A 53 6.69 -4.15 -12.66
CA ILE A 53 7.31 -4.22 -11.33
C ILE A 53 8.75 -3.70 -11.37
N SER A 54 9.53 -4.11 -12.37
CA SER A 54 10.89 -3.61 -12.56
C SER A 54 10.91 -2.09 -12.76
N THR A 55 9.96 -1.53 -13.49
CA THR A 55 9.86 -0.10 -13.73
C THR A 55 9.61 0.70 -12.46
N ILE A 56 8.66 0.28 -11.62
CA ILE A 56 8.37 0.99 -10.37
C ILE A 56 9.51 0.90 -9.36
N ILE A 57 10.26 -0.21 -9.35
CA ILE A 57 11.47 -0.37 -8.54
C ILE A 57 12.60 0.52 -9.07
N ASN A 58 12.86 0.49 -10.38
CA ASN A 58 13.92 1.29 -11.01
C ASN A 58 13.69 2.79 -10.87
N ARG A 59 12.43 3.22 -10.91
CA ARG A 59 12.01 4.61 -10.65
C ARG A 59 12.00 4.96 -9.16
N LYS A 60 12.34 4.01 -8.30
CA LYS A 60 12.33 4.18 -6.85
C LYS A 60 10.98 4.60 -6.27
N TYR A 61 9.88 4.19 -6.89
CA TYR A 61 8.55 4.38 -6.32
C TYR A 61 8.27 3.37 -5.21
N VAL A 62 8.86 2.18 -5.35
CA VAL A 62 8.89 1.14 -4.32
C VAL A 62 10.31 0.58 -4.21
N GLU A 63 10.63 0.05 -3.03
CA GLU A 63 11.87 -0.65 -2.77
C GLU A 63 11.62 -1.95 -2.00
N LYS A 64 12.59 -2.88 -2.04
CA LYS A 64 12.55 -4.07 -1.18
C LYS A 64 13.02 -3.68 0.21
N GLY A 65 12.11 -3.71 1.15
CA GLY A 65 12.38 -3.35 2.54
C GLY A 65 12.16 -4.50 3.51
N ASN A 66 12.73 -4.32 4.69
CA ASN A 66 12.45 -5.13 5.86
C ASN A 66 11.86 -4.20 6.91
N LEU A 67 10.67 -4.51 7.39
CA LEU A 67 10.05 -3.81 8.50
C LEU A 67 10.33 -4.60 9.77
N GLU A 68 10.95 -3.94 10.74
CA GLU A 68 11.07 -4.48 12.09
C GLU A 68 9.69 -4.42 12.74
N GLY A 69 9.25 -5.54 13.32
CA GLY A 69 7.99 -5.54 14.04
C GLY A 69 8.11 -4.81 15.37
N GLN A 70 6.97 -4.58 15.98
CA GLN A 70 6.88 -4.01 17.32
C GLN A 70 6.44 -5.08 18.32
N GLU A 71 7.04 -5.06 19.52
CA GLU A 71 6.63 -5.95 20.59
C GLU A 71 5.25 -5.55 21.10
N ARG A 72 4.32 -6.51 21.14
CA ARG A 72 2.99 -6.35 21.69
C ARG A 72 2.77 -7.36 22.79
N LYS A 73 2.22 -6.92 23.91
CA LYS A 73 1.78 -7.79 25.00
C LYS A 73 0.36 -8.26 24.74
N TYR A 74 0.05 -9.49 25.15
CA TYR A 74 -1.30 -10.05 25.10
C TYR A 74 -1.55 -10.94 26.31
N ALA A 75 -2.79 -11.03 26.74
CA ALA A 75 -3.20 -11.83 27.89
C ALA A 75 -3.52 -13.27 27.49
N GLN A 76 -3.14 -14.20 28.34
CA GLN A 76 -3.54 -15.60 28.28
C GLN A 76 -4.06 -16.04 29.63
N LEU A 77 -5.29 -16.49 29.68
CA LEU A 77 -5.91 -17.11 30.85
C LEU A 77 -5.76 -18.63 30.74
N VAL A 78 -5.33 -19.25 31.81
CA VAL A 78 -5.21 -20.73 31.91
C VAL A 78 -6.00 -21.20 33.11
N LEU A 79 -7.02 -22.02 32.86
CA LEU A 79 -7.75 -22.76 33.89
C LEU A 79 -7.19 -24.17 33.95
N GLN A 80 -6.62 -24.53 35.08
CA GLN A 80 -6.08 -25.88 35.35
C GLN A 80 -6.38 -26.31 36.77
N SER A 81 -6.91 -27.51 36.95
CA SER A 81 -7.27 -28.05 38.27
C SER A 81 -8.14 -27.09 39.08
N GLY A 82 -9.11 -26.43 38.46
CA GLY A 82 -10.00 -25.46 39.10
C GLY A 82 -9.37 -24.10 39.44
N LYS A 83 -8.07 -23.90 39.14
CA LYS A 83 -7.37 -22.63 39.41
C LYS A 83 -7.17 -21.85 38.10
N LEU A 84 -7.64 -20.63 38.12
CA LEU A 84 -7.43 -19.67 37.02
C LEU A 84 -6.13 -18.90 37.26
N THR A 85 -5.26 -18.85 36.23
CA THR A 85 -4.04 -18.08 36.24
C THR A 85 -4.00 -17.19 34.99
N GLU A 86 -3.55 -15.94 35.15
CA GLU A 86 -3.32 -15.01 34.05
C GLU A 86 -1.83 -14.92 33.75
N LYS A 87 -1.47 -14.91 32.46
CA LYS A 87 -0.11 -14.72 31.99
C LYS A 87 -0.11 -13.61 30.94
N ILE A 88 0.83 -12.69 31.06
CA ILE A 88 1.09 -11.69 30.02
C ILE A 88 2.23 -12.22 29.16
N LEU A 89 1.93 -12.49 27.92
CA LEU A 89 2.88 -12.97 26.91
C LEU A 89 3.22 -11.84 25.94
N LYS A 90 4.26 -12.03 25.16
CA LYS A 90 4.74 -11.06 24.19
C LYS A 90 4.80 -11.70 22.81
N GLU A 91 4.46 -10.95 21.79
CA GLU A 91 4.65 -11.31 20.39
C GLU A 91 5.26 -10.16 19.60
N ASN A 92 5.98 -10.47 18.53
CA ASN A 92 6.41 -9.46 17.57
C ASN A 92 5.33 -9.35 16.47
N THR A 93 4.80 -8.15 16.27
CA THR A 93 3.74 -7.88 15.28
C THR A 93 4.19 -6.84 14.26
N GLY A 94 3.71 -6.98 13.01
CA GLY A 94 4.02 -6.03 11.93
C GLY A 94 5.41 -6.20 11.30
N SER A 95 6.16 -7.26 11.64
CA SER A 95 7.42 -7.54 10.95
C SER A 95 7.15 -8.09 9.55
N ASP A 96 7.81 -7.53 8.55
CA ASP A 96 7.80 -7.98 7.16
C ASP A 96 9.23 -8.02 6.62
N LYS A 97 9.59 -9.08 5.91
CA LYS A 97 10.92 -9.25 5.30
C LYS A 97 10.81 -9.40 3.79
N GLY A 98 11.67 -8.67 3.05
CA GLY A 98 11.74 -8.77 1.59
C GLY A 98 10.46 -8.35 0.88
N LYS A 99 9.71 -7.42 1.43
CA LYS A 99 8.46 -6.91 0.87
C LYS A 99 8.69 -5.64 0.07
N LEU A 100 7.77 -5.36 -0.84
CA LEU A 100 7.73 -4.09 -1.55
C LEU A 100 7.17 -3.01 -0.60
N VAL A 101 7.97 -1.98 -0.36
CA VAL A 101 7.64 -0.84 0.50
C VAL A 101 7.61 0.41 -0.37
N PRO A 102 6.54 1.23 -0.33
CA PRO A 102 6.53 2.50 -1.03
C PRO A 102 7.59 3.43 -0.44
N THR A 103 8.22 4.20 -1.31
CA THR A 103 9.14 5.27 -0.91
C THR A 103 8.38 6.60 -0.76
N ASP A 104 9.03 7.61 -0.21
CA ASP A 104 8.44 8.96 -0.12
C ASP A 104 8.11 9.51 -1.51
N ILE A 105 9.02 9.32 -2.49
CA ILE A 105 8.78 9.70 -3.90
C ILE A 105 7.58 8.94 -4.46
N GLY A 106 7.49 7.64 -4.21
CA GLY A 106 6.36 6.82 -4.65
C GLY A 106 5.03 7.31 -4.07
N THR A 107 5.03 7.72 -2.81
CA THR A 107 3.84 8.26 -2.15
C THR A 107 3.43 9.60 -2.77
N ILE A 108 4.36 10.55 -2.93
CA ILE A 108 4.09 11.87 -3.54
C ILE A 108 3.55 11.71 -4.97
N VAL A 109 4.17 10.84 -5.78
CA VAL A 109 3.71 10.58 -7.15
C VAL A 109 2.32 9.97 -7.16
N THR A 110 2.05 9.02 -6.27
CA THR A 110 0.73 8.39 -6.16
C THR A 110 -0.34 9.40 -5.76
N ASP A 111 -0.07 10.24 -4.75
CA ASP A 111 -1.00 11.26 -4.27
C ASP A 111 -1.32 12.27 -5.38
N PHE A 112 -0.28 12.73 -6.10
CA PHE A 112 -0.46 13.61 -7.28
C PHE A 112 -1.35 12.96 -8.35
N LEU A 113 -1.08 11.71 -8.70
CA LEU A 113 -1.83 11.00 -9.72
C LEU A 113 -3.28 10.73 -9.29
N VAL A 114 -3.51 10.35 -8.04
CA VAL A 114 -4.87 10.14 -7.49
C VAL A 114 -5.68 11.43 -7.51
N LYS A 115 -5.05 12.53 -7.12
CA LYS A 115 -5.69 13.87 -7.10
C LYS A 115 -6.11 14.34 -8.49
N ASN A 116 -5.23 14.16 -9.48
CA ASN A 116 -5.41 14.76 -10.80
C ASN A 116 -5.95 13.80 -11.87
N PHE A 117 -5.71 12.49 -11.71
CA PHE A 117 -6.01 11.46 -12.73
C PHE A 117 -6.73 10.23 -12.14
N GLY A 118 -7.55 10.43 -11.11
CA GLY A 118 -8.21 9.34 -10.38
C GLY A 118 -8.95 8.33 -11.26
N THR A 119 -9.54 8.77 -12.36
CA THR A 119 -10.28 7.91 -13.29
C THR A 119 -9.40 6.83 -13.92
N ILE A 120 -8.17 7.18 -14.34
CA ILE A 120 -7.25 6.21 -14.96
C ILE A 120 -6.51 5.35 -13.94
N LEU A 121 -6.53 5.75 -12.66
CA LEU A 121 -5.98 4.97 -11.56
C LEU A 121 -7.00 3.97 -10.97
N ASP A 122 -8.25 4.04 -11.40
CA ASP A 122 -9.24 3.04 -11.03
C ASP A 122 -8.83 1.67 -11.58
N TYR A 123 -8.82 0.66 -10.73
CA TYR A 123 -8.46 -0.70 -11.14
C TYR A 123 -9.38 -1.25 -12.23
N ASN A 124 -10.67 -0.90 -12.18
CA ASN A 124 -11.63 -1.31 -13.19
C ASN A 124 -11.37 -0.66 -14.55
N PHE A 125 -10.83 0.57 -14.56
CA PHE A 125 -10.46 1.23 -15.81
C PHE A 125 -9.37 0.43 -16.53
N THR A 126 -8.28 0.07 -15.86
CA THR A 126 -7.19 -0.71 -16.46
C THR A 126 -7.69 -2.09 -16.90
N ALA A 127 -8.47 -2.77 -16.07
CA ALA A 127 -9.04 -4.08 -16.41
C ALA A 127 -9.93 -4.00 -17.66
N LYS A 128 -10.74 -2.94 -17.78
CA LYS A 128 -11.58 -2.72 -18.96
C LYS A 128 -10.75 -2.45 -20.23
N VAL A 129 -9.72 -1.63 -20.15
CA VAL A 129 -8.83 -1.35 -21.28
C VAL A 129 -8.15 -2.62 -21.78
N GLU A 130 -7.75 -3.50 -20.87
CA GLU A 130 -7.19 -4.82 -21.23
C GLU A 130 -8.20 -5.72 -21.94
N GLN A 131 -9.47 -5.68 -21.54
CA GLN A 131 -10.55 -6.37 -22.25
C GLN A 131 -10.81 -5.76 -23.63
N ASP A 132 -10.84 -4.43 -23.71
CA ASP A 132 -11.03 -3.72 -24.99
C ASP A 132 -9.91 -4.07 -25.99
N PHE A 133 -8.67 -4.29 -25.51
CA PHE A 133 -7.58 -4.77 -26.35
C PHE A 133 -7.80 -6.21 -26.86
N ASP A 134 -8.35 -7.10 -26.03
CA ASP A 134 -8.70 -8.45 -26.45
C ASP A 134 -9.80 -8.40 -27.55
N GLU A 135 -10.84 -7.58 -27.36
CA GLU A 135 -11.90 -7.36 -28.37
C GLU A 135 -11.37 -6.75 -29.68
N ILE A 136 -10.38 -5.85 -29.60
CA ILE A 136 -9.69 -5.32 -30.79
C ILE A 136 -8.93 -6.43 -31.51
N ALA A 137 -8.22 -7.29 -30.76
CA ALA A 137 -7.47 -8.40 -31.34
C ALA A 137 -8.37 -9.43 -32.03
N GLU A 138 -9.60 -9.61 -31.55
CA GLU A 138 -10.63 -10.44 -32.17
C GLU A 138 -11.36 -9.75 -33.36
N GLY A 139 -11.12 -8.44 -33.56
CA GLY A 139 -11.76 -7.67 -34.64
C GLY A 139 -13.15 -7.15 -34.31
N ASN A 140 -13.61 -7.26 -33.05
CA ASN A 140 -14.94 -6.85 -32.62
C ASN A 140 -15.02 -5.34 -32.36
N VAL A 141 -13.91 -4.70 -32.05
CA VAL A 141 -13.82 -3.27 -31.72
C VAL A 141 -12.81 -2.57 -32.62
N ASN A 142 -13.17 -1.37 -33.07
CA ASN A 142 -12.27 -0.53 -33.86
C ASN A 142 -11.32 0.24 -32.93
N TRP A 143 -10.02 -0.05 -33.02
CA TRP A 143 -9.00 0.54 -32.17
C TRP A 143 -8.92 2.06 -32.29
N THR A 144 -9.09 2.62 -33.50
CA THR A 144 -9.00 4.08 -33.74
C THR A 144 -10.12 4.81 -33.01
N LYS A 145 -11.34 4.24 -33.04
CA LYS A 145 -12.50 4.80 -32.36
C LYS A 145 -12.30 4.74 -30.82
N MET A 146 -11.86 3.61 -30.31
CA MET A 146 -11.56 3.45 -28.87
C MET A 146 -10.51 4.44 -28.40
N MET A 147 -9.41 4.62 -29.16
CA MET A 147 -8.35 5.58 -28.84
C MET A 147 -8.85 7.03 -28.89
N GLN A 148 -9.71 7.38 -29.88
CA GLN A 148 -10.29 8.72 -29.97
C GLN A 148 -11.19 9.01 -28.75
N GLU A 149 -12.05 8.09 -28.38
CA GLU A 149 -12.94 8.24 -27.22
C GLU A 149 -12.15 8.38 -25.89
N PHE A 150 -11.04 7.64 -25.76
CA PHE A 150 -10.15 7.80 -24.63
C PHE A 150 -9.45 9.17 -24.63
N TYR A 151 -8.89 9.56 -25.77
CA TYR A 151 -8.17 10.84 -25.90
C TYR A 151 -9.08 12.04 -25.61
N ASP A 152 -10.29 12.04 -26.15
CA ASP A 152 -11.25 13.14 -25.96
C ASP A 152 -11.64 13.35 -24.50
N LYS A 153 -11.63 12.28 -23.70
CA LYS A 153 -11.92 12.33 -22.27
C LYS A 153 -10.69 12.67 -21.42
N PHE A 154 -9.53 12.13 -21.78
CA PHE A 154 -8.33 12.20 -20.98
C PHE A 154 -7.51 13.46 -21.22
N HIS A 155 -7.35 13.85 -22.49
CA HIS A 155 -6.50 14.98 -22.84
C HIS A 155 -6.90 16.32 -22.21
N PRO A 156 -8.19 16.67 -22.06
CA PRO A 156 -8.58 17.86 -21.31
C PRO A 156 -8.07 17.88 -19.87
N SER A 157 -8.10 16.75 -19.17
CA SER A 157 -7.56 16.65 -17.80
C SER A 157 -6.04 16.87 -17.77
N VAL A 158 -5.32 16.38 -18.80
CA VAL A 158 -3.87 16.63 -18.90
C VAL A 158 -3.59 18.12 -19.06
N LYS A 159 -4.33 18.81 -19.91
CA LYS A 159 -4.18 20.27 -20.10
C LYS A 159 -4.51 21.05 -18.84
N GLU A 160 -5.58 20.69 -18.16
CA GLU A 160 -5.96 21.32 -16.89
C GLU A 160 -4.87 21.20 -15.84
N VAL A 161 -4.29 20.00 -15.72
CA VAL A 161 -3.19 19.73 -14.80
C VAL A 161 -1.92 20.50 -15.21
N GLU A 162 -1.60 20.57 -16.51
CA GLU A 162 -0.43 21.29 -17.02
C GLU A 162 -0.53 22.81 -16.75
N GLU A 163 -1.74 23.38 -16.84
CA GLU A 163 -1.98 24.81 -16.66
C GLU A 163 -2.18 25.22 -15.18
N HIS A 164 -2.76 24.33 -14.35
CA HIS A 164 -3.26 24.72 -13.03
C HIS A 164 -2.69 23.90 -11.87
N ALA A 165 -1.99 22.78 -12.13
CA ALA A 165 -1.49 21.97 -11.04
C ALA A 165 -0.33 22.64 -10.30
N GLU A 166 -0.50 22.79 -9.00
CA GLU A 166 0.59 23.17 -8.12
C GLU A 166 1.63 22.05 -8.05
N ARG A 167 2.89 22.43 -7.92
CA ARG A 167 3.98 21.47 -7.77
C ARG A 167 3.85 20.73 -6.44
N GLU A 168 3.51 19.46 -6.50
CA GLU A 168 3.50 18.61 -5.31
C GLU A 168 4.94 18.40 -4.83
N SER A 169 5.30 19.04 -3.73
CA SER A 169 6.65 18.96 -3.13
C SER A 169 6.70 17.96 -1.98
N GLY A 170 5.55 17.42 -1.56
CA GLY A 170 5.44 16.65 -0.32
C GLY A 170 5.78 17.49 0.90
N GLU A 171 5.58 18.80 0.83
CA GLU A 171 5.88 19.70 1.93
C GLU A 171 4.94 19.47 3.12
N ARG A 172 5.54 19.38 4.28
CA ARG A 172 4.82 19.24 5.54
C ARG A 172 5.32 20.29 6.54
N ILE A 173 4.42 21.11 7.03
CA ILE A 173 4.71 22.06 8.11
C ILE A 173 4.76 21.28 9.44
N LEU A 174 5.90 21.35 10.13
CA LEU A 174 6.12 20.70 11.43
C LEU A 174 5.74 21.60 12.60
N GLY A 175 5.81 22.92 12.43
CA GLY A 175 5.52 23.89 13.49
C GLY A 175 6.14 25.25 13.19
N ILE A 176 6.29 26.05 14.23
CA ILE A 176 6.87 27.39 14.17
C ILE A 176 8.20 27.39 14.91
N HIS A 177 9.21 27.96 14.30
CA HIS A 177 10.54 28.10 14.91
C HIS A 177 10.47 29.09 16.08
N PRO A 178 10.90 28.69 17.30
CA PRO A 178 10.63 29.46 18.52
C PRO A 178 11.32 30.84 18.55
N GLU A 179 12.48 30.98 17.89
CA GLU A 179 13.25 32.24 17.92
C GLU A 179 12.86 33.18 16.77
N SER A 180 12.62 32.66 15.57
CA SER A 180 12.33 33.50 14.39
C SER A 180 10.84 33.67 14.11
N GLY A 181 9.96 32.87 14.72
CA GLY A 181 8.53 32.87 14.43
C GLY A 181 8.15 32.37 13.03
N LYS A 182 9.14 31.90 12.25
CA LYS A 182 8.93 31.40 10.89
C LYS A 182 8.47 29.92 10.91
N PRO A 183 7.68 29.46 9.92
CA PRO A 183 7.29 28.05 9.82
C PRO A 183 8.51 27.15 9.58
N ILE A 184 8.51 26.00 10.22
CA ILE A 184 9.46 24.91 9.94
C ILE A 184 8.74 23.94 9.03
N SER A 185 9.25 23.75 7.82
CA SER A 185 8.72 22.77 6.87
C SER A 185 9.76 21.71 6.52
N VAL A 186 9.25 20.52 6.16
CA VAL A 186 10.05 19.43 5.60
C VAL A 186 9.50 19.12 4.22
N ARG A 187 10.39 18.99 3.26
CA ARG A 187 10.04 18.62 1.88
C ARG A 187 11.09 17.70 1.27
N LEU A 188 10.72 17.02 0.20
CA LEU A 188 11.65 16.21 -0.55
C LEU A 188 12.40 17.10 -1.56
N GLY A 189 13.69 17.29 -1.33
CA GLY A 189 14.58 18.00 -2.25
C GLY A 189 15.26 17.06 -3.25
N LYS A 190 16.02 17.66 -4.19
CA LYS A 190 16.78 16.91 -5.21
C LYS A 190 17.74 15.86 -4.63
N PHE A 191 18.26 16.09 -3.44
CA PHE A 191 19.26 15.25 -2.78
C PHE A 191 18.70 14.47 -1.59
N GLY A 192 17.39 14.49 -1.37
CA GLY A 192 16.71 13.82 -0.27
C GLY A 192 15.84 14.74 0.58
N PRO A 193 15.31 14.24 1.69
CA PRO A 193 14.50 15.06 2.60
C PRO A 193 15.31 16.23 3.15
N MET A 194 14.70 17.42 3.15
CA MET A 194 15.30 18.64 3.70
C MET A 194 14.31 19.34 4.62
N ALA A 195 14.85 19.91 5.70
CA ALA A 195 14.09 20.79 6.59
C ALA A 195 14.46 22.23 6.29
N GLN A 196 13.48 23.12 6.30
CA GLN A 196 13.63 24.55 6.03
C GLN A 196 12.88 25.38 7.09
N ILE A 197 13.45 26.50 7.46
CA ILE A 197 12.82 27.50 8.33
C ILE A 197 12.49 28.71 7.45
N GLY A 198 11.22 29.08 7.37
CA GLY A 198 10.72 30.14 6.49
C GLY A 198 10.43 29.69 5.08
N ALA A 199 10.08 30.63 4.20
CA ALA A 199 9.85 30.39 2.77
C ALA A 199 11.18 30.28 1.99
N PRO A 200 11.19 29.63 0.81
CA PRO A 200 12.40 29.54 -0.03
C PRO A 200 12.98 30.89 -0.44
N ASP A 201 12.13 31.90 -0.53
CA ASP A 201 12.47 33.26 -0.97
C ASP A 201 12.68 34.22 0.21
N ASP A 202 12.66 33.75 1.46
CA ASP A 202 13.02 34.57 2.61
C ASP A 202 14.52 34.83 2.56
N GLU A 203 14.90 36.09 2.37
CA GLU A 203 16.30 36.53 2.53
C GLU A 203 16.78 36.28 3.96
N GLU A 204 18.05 35.86 4.10
CA GLU A 204 18.71 35.64 5.37
C GLU A 204 18.80 36.91 6.25
#